data_4e3e39c93e339dd32a04a57cc016e410
#
_entry.id   4e3e39c93e339dd32a04a57cc016e410
#
_cell.length_a   1.000
_cell.length_b   1.000
_cell.length_c   1.000
_cell.angle_alpha   90.00
_cell.angle_beta   90.00
_cell.angle_gamma   90.00
#
_symmetry.space_group_name_H-M   'P 1'
#
loop_
_entity.id
_entity.type
_entity.pdbx_description
1 polymer ?
#
loop_
_entity_poly.entity_id
_entity_poly.type
_entity_poly.pdbx_seq_one_letter_code
_entity_poly.pdbx_strand_id
1 'polypeptide(L)'
;DGPICNTLVDQSATDQFGLLVYSKLRSVEESATVSKNNITVAAYNDGYTGIGGFGYCHYLFVTDNSPLPWTACAFIAYMTCTADGFSAWGKDIGGYSSNPAVAEENEEIYHHQTGGMAEDGTTVEFAALNDHGYDWWTTDGKLVLEDPEYCASVAFTVGSWIEMLDKYTVN
;
A
#
# COMPACT_ATOMS: atom_id res chain seq x y z
N ASP A 1 -10.48 1.31 4.25
CA ASP A 1 -9.21 1.77 4.87
C ASP A 1 -9.38 3.03 5.75
N GLY A 2 -10.17 4.04 5.33
CA GLY A 2 -10.32 5.29 6.10
C GLY A 2 -10.67 5.10 7.58
N PRO A 3 -11.71 4.33 7.94
CA PRO A 3 -12.02 4.05 9.34
C PRO A 3 -10.87 3.39 10.11
N ILE A 4 -10.14 2.46 9.48
CA ILE A 4 -8.97 1.82 10.10
C ILE A 4 -7.88 2.84 10.37
N CYS A 5 -7.57 3.70 9.40
CA CYS A 5 -6.58 4.76 9.57
C CYS A 5 -6.95 5.69 10.74
N ASN A 6 -8.21 6.11 10.81
CA ASN A 6 -8.69 6.98 11.89
C ASN A 6 -8.58 6.31 13.26
N THR A 7 -8.90 5.02 13.34
CA THR A 7 -8.81 4.26 14.60
C THR A 7 -7.35 4.11 15.04
N LEU A 8 -6.44 3.79 14.12
CA LEU A 8 -5.02 3.63 14.42
C LEU A 8 -4.36 4.88 15.00
N VAL A 9 -4.87 6.06 14.66
CA VAL A 9 -4.29 7.34 15.05
C VAL A 9 -5.16 8.10 16.06
N ASP A 10 -6.17 7.47 16.64
CA ASP A 10 -6.98 8.05 17.70
C ASP A 10 -6.11 8.27 18.95
N GLN A 11 -6.11 9.50 19.49
CA GLN A 11 -5.31 9.85 20.67
C GLN A 11 -5.67 9.05 21.92
N SER A 12 -6.88 8.54 21.99
CA SER A 12 -7.33 7.70 23.11
C SER A 12 -6.91 6.25 22.99
N ALA A 13 -6.40 5.86 21.82
CA ALA A 13 -6.03 4.49 21.51
C ALA A 13 -4.59 4.21 21.98
N THR A 14 -4.40 3.08 22.61
CA THR A 14 -3.08 2.54 22.98
C THR A 14 -2.91 1.15 22.40
N ASP A 15 -1.70 0.84 21.94
CA ASP A 15 -1.31 -0.50 21.48
C ASP A 15 -2.23 -1.07 20.39
N GLN A 16 -2.57 -0.24 19.40
CA GLN A 16 -3.41 -0.65 18.29
C GLN A 16 -2.59 -1.13 17.09
N PHE A 17 -3.19 -2.05 16.35
CA PHE A 17 -2.67 -2.46 15.05
C PHE A 17 -3.78 -2.48 14.01
N GLY A 18 -3.41 -2.30 12.75
CA GLY A 18 -4.34 -2.36 11.63
C GLY A 18 -3.70 -2.98 10.40
N LEU A 19 -4.53 -3.57 9.58
CA LEU A 19 -4.15 -4.08 8.26
C LEU A 19 -4.71 -3.15 7.20
N LEU A 20 -3.85 -2.56 6.39
CA LEU A 20 -4.23 -1.62 5.34
C LEU A 20 -3.36 -1.78 4.10
N VAL A 21 -3.82 -1.20 3.00
CA VAL A 21 -2.99 -1.12 1.79
C VAL A 21 -1.88 -0.08 1.98
N TYR A 22 -0.71 -0.39 1.45
CA TYR A 22 0.50 0.43 1.58
C TYR A 22 0.29 1.90 1.13
N SER A 23 -0.51 2.12 0.10
CA SER A 23 -0.86 3.47 -0.39
C SER A 23 -1.54 4.38 0.66
N LYS A 24 -2.07 3.80 1.75
CA LYS A 24 -2.67 4.58 2.85
C LYS A 24 -1.68 5.01 3.92
N LEU A 25 -0.46 4.52 3.86
CA LEU A 25 0.53 4.81 4.89
C LEU A 25 0.82 6.31 5.03
N ARG A 26 0.88 7.05 3.91
CA ARG A 26 1.07 8.51 3.95
C ARG A 26 -0.06 9.23 4.69
N SER A 27 -1.31 8.82 4.47
CA SER A 27 -2.45 9.39 5.19
C SER A 27 -2.40 9.05 6.68
N VAL A 28 -1.87 7.88 7.04
CA VAL A 28 -1.64 7.50 8.44
C VAL A 28 -0.54 8.36 9.05
N GLU A 29 0.56 8.63 8.35
CA GLU A 29 1.64 9.51 8.80
C GLU A 29 1.14 10.93 9.11
N GLU A 30 0.36 11.51 8.20
CA GLU A 30 -0.25 12.83 8.40
C GLU A 30 -1.16 12.85 9.63
N SER A 31 -2.05 11.86 9.74
CA SER A 31 -2.98 11.75 10.85
C SER A 31 -2.27 11.47 12.18
N ALA A 32 -1.23 10.63 12.16
CA ALA A 32 -0.40 10.33 13.33
C ALA A 32 0.35 11.58 13.83
N THR A 33 0.81 12.44 12.93
CA THR A 33 1.42 13.72 13.28
C THR A 33 0.43 14.62 14.01
N VAL A 34 -0.79 14.74 13.51
CA VAL A 34 -1.85 15.53 14.15
C VAL A 34 -2.24 14.98 15.51
N SER A 35 -2.41 13.67 15.61
CA SER A 35 -2.82 12.97 16.85
C SER A 35 -1.66 12.70 17.82
N LYS A 36 -0.41 12.97 17.39
CA LYS A 36 0.81 12.78 18.18
C LYS A 36 1.10 11.31 18.56
N ASN A 37 0.70 10.39 17.70
CA ASN A 37 0.93 8.97 17.89
C ASN A 37 2.14 8.50 17.07
N ASN A 38 3.02 7.74 17.70
CA ASN A 38 4.08 7.03 16.98
C ASN A 38 3.51 5.85 16.21
N ILE A 39 4.02 5.62 15.01
CA ILE A 39 3.61 4.51 14.16
C ILE A 39 4.81 3.72 13.65
N THR A 40 4.59 2.45 13.32
CA THR A 40 5.58 1.58 12.67
C THR A 40 4.87 0.54 11.81
N VAL A 41 5.59 -0.01 10.84
CA VAL A 41 5.15 -1.20 10.10
C VAL A 41 5.77 -2.43 10.73
N ALA A 42 4.95 -3.34 11.22
CA ALA A 42 5.42 -4.52 11.96
C ALA A 42 6.42 -5.37 11.18
N ALA A 43 6.24 -5.48 9.86
CA ALA A 43 7.13 -6.24 8.99
C ALA A 43 8.56 -5.66 8.89
N TYR A 44 8.76 -4.40 9.26
CA TYR A 44 10.06 -3.73 9.23
C TYR A 44 10.85 -3.87 10.54
N ASN A 45 10.21 -4.37 11.57
CA ASN A 45 10.88 -4.53 12.87
C ASN A 45 11.90 -5.66 12.83
N ASP A 46 13.02 -5.45 13.52
CA ASP A 46 14.07 -6.46 13.68
C ASP A 46 13.52 -7.76 14.29
N GLY A 47 13.92 -8.89 13.70
CA GLY A 47 13.46 -10.20 14.14
C GLY A 47 12.07 -10.61 13.65
N TYR A 48 11.38 -9.79 12.86
CA TYR A 48 10.12 -10.19 12.25
C TYR A 48 10.34 -11.27 11.19
N THR A 49 9.71 -12.43 11.37
CA THR A 49 9.86 -13.62 10.52
C THR A 49 8.62 -13.95 9.69
N GLY A 50 7.55 -13.17 9.85
CA GLY A 50 6.31 -13.35 9.10
C GLY A 50 6.37 -12.78 7.67
N ILE A 51 5.25 -12.88 6.96
CA ILE A 51 5.05 -12.20 5.68
C ILE A 51 4.87 -10.71 5.90
N GLY A 52 5.46 -9.89 5.03
CA GLY A 52 5.32 -8.43 5.08
C GLY A 52 3.96 -7.94 4.62
N GLY A 53 3.34 -8.64 3.69
CA GLY A 53 2.04 -8.30 3.13
C GLY A 53 1.68 -9.11 1.90
N PHE A 54 0.56 -8.73 1.30
CA PHE A 54 0.11 -9.26 0.02
C PHE A 54 0.29 -8.22 -1.07
N GLY A 55 0.93 -8.62 -2.18
CA GLY A 55 1.04 -7.82 -3.38
C GLY A 55 -0.04 -8.19 -4.38
N TYR A 56 -0.74 -7.21 -4.91
CA TYR A 56 -1.66 -7.36 -6.03
C TYR A 56 -1.38 -6.28 -7.08
N CYS A 57 -1.80 -6.54 -8.30
CA CYS A 57 -1.58 -5.63 -9.42
C CYS A 57 -2.84 -4.83 -9.74
N HIS A 58 -2.66 -3.54 -10.03
CA HIS A 58 -3.65 -2.75 -10.73
C HIS A 58 -3.44 -2.90 -12.22
N TYR A 59 -4.50 -3.24 -12.94
CA TYR A 59 -4.46 -3.46 -14.38
C TYR A 59 -5.04 -2.27 -15.12
N LEU A 60 -4.37 -1.84 -16.17
CA LEU A 60 -4.86 -0.83 -17.10
C LEU A 60 -5.24 -1.51 -18.41
N PHE A 61 -6.40 -1.19 -18.93
CA PHE A 61 -6.90 -1.75 -20.18
C PHE A 61 -7.69 -0.72 -20.98
N VAL A 62 -7.80 -0.95 -22.29
CA VAL A 62 -8.61 -0.15 -23.20
C VAL A 62 -9.92 -0.87 -23.43
N THR A 63 -11.04 -0.16 -23.28
CA THR A 63 -12.36 -0.74 -23.54
C THR A 63 -12.62 -0.88 -25.04
N ASP A 64 -13.37 -1.90 -25.47
CA ASP A 64 -13.67 -2.19 -26.87
C ASP A 64 -14.37 -1.03 -27.59
N ASN A 65 -15.14 -0.23 -26.87
CA ASN A 65 -15.87 0.92 -27.41
C ASN A 65 -15.10 2.24 -27.28
N SER A 66 -13.82 2.20 -27.00
CA SER A 66 -13.00 3.42 -26.94
C SER A 66 -13.00 4.12 -28.29
N PRO A 67 -13.31 5.43 -28.35
CA PRO A 67 -13.28 6.18 -29.61
C PRO A 67 -11.84 6.42 -30.10
N LEU A 68 -10.83 6.30 -29.23
CA LEU A 68 -9.42 6.54 -29.51
C LEU A 68 -8.53 5.44 -28.92
N PRO A 69 -8.67 4.18 -29.38
CA PRO A 69 -8.00 3.05 -28.74
C PRO A 69 -6.47 3.15 -28.80
N TRP A 70 -5.91 3.63 -29.89
CA TRP A 70 -4.47 3.78 -30.04
C TRP A 70 -3.89 4.87 -29.13
N THR A 71 -4.63 5.97 -28.93
CA THR A 71 -4.23 7.01 -27.98
C THR A 71 -4.27 6.48 -26.55
N ALA A 72 -5.29 5.69 -26.21
CA ALA A 72 -5.39 5.05 -24.91
C ALA A 72 -4.25 4.05 -24.68
N CYS A 73 -3.90 3.24 -25.68
CA CYS A 73 -2.73 2.35 -25.60
C CYS A 73 -1.42 3.13 -25.41
N ALA A 74 -1.24 4.23 -26.15
CA ALA A 74 -0.04 5.06 -26.02
C ALA A 74 0.04 5.71 -24.62
N PHE A 75 -1.09 6.14 -24.06
CA PHE A 75 -1.16 6.66 -22.70
C PHE A 75 -0.80 5.61 -21.65
N ILE A 76 -1.35 4.39 -21.77
CA ILE A 76 -1.00 3.28 -20.88
C ILE A 76 0.49 2.97 -20.98
N ALA A 77 1.04 2.89 -22.20
CA ALA A 77 2.46 2.66 -22.40
C ALA A 77 3.32 3.77 -21.77
N TYR A 78 2.93 5.02 -21.90
CA TYR A 78 3.62 6.13 -21.25
C TYR A 78 3.61 5.99 -19.72
N MET A 79 2.45 5.71 -19.14
CA MET A 79 2.31 5.56 -17.68
C MET A 79 3.05 4.35 -17.10
N THR A 80 3.20 3.28 -17.87
CA THR A 80 3.77 2.03 -17.35
C THR A 80 5.23 1.80 -17.74
N CYS A 81 5.71 2.48 -18.79
CA CYS A 81 7.05 2.25 -19.34
C CYS A 81 7.99 3.44 -19.20
N THR A 82 7.55 4.57 -18.63
CA THR A 82 8.41 5.72 -18.40
C THR A 82 8.35 6.18 -16.96
N ALA A 83 9.49 6.66 -16.43
CA ALA A 83 9.57 7.20 -15.08
C ALA A 83 8.64 8.41 -14.89
N ASP A 84 8.66 9.35 -15.83
CA ASP A 84 7.81 10.55 -15.77
C ASP A 84 6.31 10.20 -15.74
N GLY A 85 5.88 9.27 -16.60
CA GLY A 85 4.49 8.87 -16.68
C GLY A 85 4.02 8.16 -15.42
N PHE A 86 4.87 7.31 -14.86
CA PHE A 86 4.56 6.59 -13.63
C PHE A 86 4.62 7.48 -12.39
N SER A 87 5.59 8.39 -12.29
CA SER A 87 5.80 9.22 -11.09
C SER A 87 4.59 10.06 -10.73
N ALA A 88 3.90 10.60 -11.74
CA ALA A 88 2.69 11.40 -11.54
C ALA A 88 1.56 10.59 -10.85
N TRP A 89 1.46 9.31 -11.17
CA TRP A 89 0.44 8.42 -10.64
C TRP A 89 0.93 7.68 -9.38
N GLY A 90 2.13 7.11 -9.43
CA GLY A 90 2.72 6.33 -8.34
C GLY A 90 2.89 7.12 -7.05
N LYS A 91 3.19 8.42 -7.16
CA LYS A 91 3.30 9.30 -6.01
C LYS A 91 2.00 9.41 -5.21
N ASP A 92 0.87 9.48 -5.89
CA ASP A 92 -0.43 9.64 -5.23
C ASP A 92 -0.96 8.32 -4.67
N ILE A 93 -0.76 7.22 -5.38
CA ILE A 93 -1.25 5.90 -4.94
C ILE A 93 -0.28 5.17 -4.01
N GLY A 94 0.99 5.58 -3.96
CA GLY A 94 2.03 4.91 -3.16
C GLY A 94 2.31 3.47 -3.60
N GLY A 95 2.04 3.14 -4.87
CA GLY A 95 2.28 1.81 -5.42
C GLY A 95 3.59 1.73 -6.20
N TYR A 96 4.18 0.55 -6.28
CA TYR A 96 5.36 0.31 -7.09
C TYR A 96 5.00 0.08 -8.57
N SER A 97 5.89 0.49 -9.47
CA SER A 97 5.78 0.10 -10.88
C SER A 97 6.03 -1.41 -11.02
N SER A 98 5.25 -2.06 -11.87
CA SER A 98 5.52 -3.45 -12.29
C SER A 98 6.70 -3.55 -13.26
N ASN A 99 7.20 -2.43 -13.78
CA ASN A 99 8.42 -2.37 -14.57
C ASN A 99 9.61 -2.05 -13.67
N PRO A 100 10.55 -2.99 -13.46
CA PRO A 100 11.67 -2.80 -12.54
C PRO A 100 12.53 -1.56 -12.84
N ALA A 101 12.78 -1.26 -14.11
CA ALA A 101 13.56 -0.08 -14.48
C ALA A 101 12.84 1.24 -14.08
N VAL A 102 11.53 1.28 -14.23
CA VAL A 102 10.72 2.43 -13.82
C VAL A 102 10.64 2.52 -12.30
N ALA A 103 10.56 1.39 -11.60
CA ALA A 103 10.57 1.33 -10.15
C ALA A 103 11.89 1.88 -9.59
N GLU A 104 13.02 1.48 -10.16
CA GLU A 104 14.36 1.95 -9.77
C GLU A 104 14.52 3.47 -9.97
N GLU A 105 14.10 3.99 -11.13
CA GLU A 105 14.16 5.44 -11.41
C GLU A 105 13.24 6.29 -10.51
N ASN A 106 12.23 5.70 -9.91
CA ASN A 106 11.25 6.37 -9.04
C ASN A 106 11.36 5.93 -7.57
N GLU A 107 12.47 5.35 -7.16
CA GLU A 107 12.63 4.82 -5.80
C GLU A 107 12.28 5.85 -4.71
N GLU A 108 12.63 7.11 -4.92
CA GLU A 108 12.35 8.19 -3.96
C GLU A 108 10.88 8.37 -3.60
N ILE A 109 9.95 8.03 -4.53
CA ILE A 109 8.51 8.20 -4.25
C ILE A 109 7.95 7.17 -3.27
N TYR A 110 8.69 6.09 -3.04
CA TYR A 110 8.30 5.02 -2.12
C TYR A 110 8.78 5.26 -0.69
N HIS A 111 9.69 6.20 -0.50
CA HIS A 111 10.18 6.54 0.83
C HIS A 111 9.14 7.31 1.64
N HIS A 112 8.96 6.88 2.86
CA HIS A 112 8.11 7.53 3.84
C HIS A 112 8.94 8.43 4.77
N GLN A 113 8.27 9.33 5.46
CA GLN A 113 8.93 10.17 6.46
C GLN A 113 9.36 9.33 7.66
N THR A 114 10.45 9.71 8.30
CA THR A 114 10.92 9.09 9.55
C THR A 114 10.24 9.64 10.79
N GLY A 115 9.47 10.72 10.65
CA GLY A 115 8.71 11.35 11.71
C GLY A 115 8.01 12.62 11.25
N GLY A 116 7.20 13.19 12.13
CA GLY A 116 6.47 14.43 11.93
C GLY A 116 6.58 15.37 13.12
N MET A 117 6.16 16.61 12.94
CA MET A 117 6.06 17.62 13.99
C MET A 117 4.65 18.18 14.03
N ALA A 118 3.99 18.02 15.18
CA ALA A 118 2.68 18.60 15.43
C ALA A 118 2.77 20.12 15.58
N GLU A 119 1.62 20.80 15.50
CA GLU A 119 1.55 22.27 15.59
C GLU A 119 2.12 22.85 16.90
N ASP A 120 2.04 22.09 17.99
CA ASP A 120 2.58 22.49 19.31
C ASP A 120 4.07 22.15 19.50
N GLY A 121 4.74 21.66 18.46
CA GLY A 121 6.15 21.29 18.49
C GLY A 121 6.42 19.86 19.01
N THR A 122 5.41 19.08 19.30
CA THR A 122 5.58 17.65 19.65
C THR A 122 6.08 16.89 18.41
N THR A 123 7.18 16.14 18.56
CA THR A 123 7.67 15.25 17.53
C THR A 123 7.04 13.87 17.68
N VAL A 124 6.72 13.23 16.56
CA VAL A 124 6.27 11.84 16.48
C VAL A 124 7.24 11.05 15.62
N GLU A 125 7.39 9.78 15.92
CA GLU A 125 8.29 8.89 15.20
C GLU A 125 7.50 7.94 14.30
N PHE A 126 8.02 7.74 13.09
CA PHE A 126 7.54 6.76 12.12
C PHE A 126 8.62 5.68 11.98
N ALA A 127 8.74 4.85 13.01
CA ALA A 127 9.83 3.90 13.14
C ALA A 127 9.87 2.94 11.95
N ALA A 128 11.02 2.86 11.31
CA ALA A 128 11.34 1.97 10.21
C ALA A 128 10.49 2.10 8.93
N LEU A 129 9.67 3.13 8.78
CA LEU A 129 8.80 3.27 7.59
C LEU A 129 9.56 3.56 6.29
N ASN A 130 10.79 4.04 6.38
CA ASN A 130 11.60 4.49 5.25
C ASN A 130 12.86 3.64 5.03
N ASP A 131 13.00 2.54 5.76
CA ASP A 131 14.22 1.73 5.75
C ASP A 131 14.26 0.72 4.60
N HIS A 132 13.13 0.51 3.92
CA HIS A 132 12.99 -0.58 2.97
C HIS A 132 12.33 -0.12 1.67
N GLY A 133 12.99 -0.41 0.55
CA GLY A 133 12.51 -0.14 -0.79
C GLY A 133 11.90 -1.36 -1.48
N TYR A 134 11.70 -1.23 -2.78
CA TYR A 134 11.13 -2.26 -3.64
C TYR A 134 11.85 -3.61 -3.55
N ASP A 135 13.17 -3.58 -3.55
CA ASP A 135 13.99 -4.80 -3.53
C ASP A 135 13.80 -5.63 -2.26
N TRP A 136 13.69 -4.98 -1.12
CA TRP A 136 13.42 -5.67 0.13
C TRP A 136 12.10 -6.44 0.09
N TRP A 137 11.05 -5.82 -0.42
CA TRP A 137 9.73 -6.46 -0.55
C TRP A 137 9.76 -7.67 -1.47
N THR A 138 10.46 -7.57 -2.59
CA THR A 138 10.43 -8.58 -3.65
C THR A 138 11.51 -9.65 -3.50
N THR A 139 12.67 -9.31 -2.95
CA THR A 139 13.84 -10.19 -2.88
C THR A 139 13.86 -11.02 -1.59
N ASP A 140 13.47 -10.43 -0.47
CA ASP A 140 13.53 -11.10 0.84
C ASP A 140 12.29 -11.96 1.14
N GLY A 141 11.39 -12.14 0.18
CA GLY A 141 10.19 -12.96 0.34
C GLY A 141 9.18 -12.42 1.34
N LYS A 142 9.25 -11.12 1.64
CA LYS A 142 8.32 -10.47 2.56
C LYS A 142 6.95 -10.23 1.94
N LEU A 143 6.87 -10.16 0.61
CA LEU A 143 5.65 -9.97 -0.14
C LEU A 143 5.16 -11.29 -0.73
N VAL A 144 3.92 -11.66 -0.43
CA VAL A 144 3.22 -12.75 -1.12
C VAL A 144 2.46 -12.13 -2.28
N LEU A 145 2.85 -12.50 -3.51
CA LEU A 145 2.18 -12.01 -4.71
C LEU A 145 0.87 -12.76 -4.95
N GLU A 146 -0.10 -12.04 -5.51
CA GLU A 146 -1.34 -12.59 -6.01
C GLU A 146 -1.07 -13.68 -7.04
N ASP A 147 -1.70 -14.85 -6.87
CA ASP A 147 -1.75 -15.91 -7.85
C ASP A 147 -3.11 -15.86 -8.58
N PRO A 148 -3.16 -15.40 -9.85
CA PRO A 148 -4.41 -15.23 -10.57
C PRO A 148 -5.19 -16.55 -10.78
N GLU A 149 -4.49 -17.66 -10.94
CA GLU A 149 -5.12 -18.97 -11.14
C GLU A 149 -5.80 -19.45 -9.84
N TYR A 150 -5.08 -19.29 -8.72
CA TYR A 150 -5.65 -19.60 -7.41
C TYR A 150 -6.85 -18.68 -7.10
N CYS A 151 -6.70 -17.37 -7.29
CA CYS A 151 -7.78 -16.41 -7.07
C CYS A 151 -9.02 -16.75 -7.90
N ALA A 152 -8.85 -17.10 -9.18
CA ALA A 152 -9.95 -17.53 -10.03
C ALA A 152 -10.61 -18.82 -9.53
N SER A 153 -9.83 -19.77 -9.03
CA SER A 153 -10.33 -21.06 -8.53
C SER A 153 -11.20 -20.92 -7.28
N VAL A 154 -10.92 -19.93 -6.43
CA VAL A 154 -11.65 -19.71 -5.16
C VAL A 154 -12.71 -18.62 -5.24
N ALA A 155 -12.80 -17.88 -6.35
CA ALA A 155 -13.70 -16.74 -6.50
C ALA A 155 -15.17 -17.08 -6.19
N PHE A 156 -15.63 -18.26 -6.59
CA PHE A 156 -17.00 -18.72 -6.34
C PHE A 156 -17.28 -19.09 -4.88
N THR A 157 -16.24 -19.31 -4.08
CA THR A 157 -16.37 -19.72 -2.67
C THR A 157 -16.28 -18.52 -1.71
N VAL A 158 -15.81 -17.37 -2.18
CA VAL A 158 -15.61 -16.17 -1.35
C VAL A 158 -16.91 -15.70 -0.70
N GLY A 159 -18.02 -15.70 -1.45
CA GLY A 159 -19.34 -15.36 -0.90
C GLY A 159 -19.73 -16.24 0.27
N SER A 160 -19.53 -17.55 0.15
CA SER A 160 -19.82 -18.52 1.23
C SER A 160 -18.91 -18.30 2.45
N TRP A 161 -17.66 -17.90 2.25
CA TRP A 161 -16.75 -17.57 3.35
C TRP A 161 -17.19 -16.32 4.08
N ILE A 162 -17.62 -15.30 3.37
CA ILE A 162 -18.15 -14.05 3.97
C ILE A 162 -19.39 -14.37 4.80
N GLU A 163 -20.35 -15.13 4.25
CA GLU A 163 -21.55 -15.55 4.99
C GLU A 163 -21.22 -16.38 6.25
N MET A 164 -20.18 -17.19 6.17
CA MET A 164 -19.72 -17.96 7.31
C MET A 164 -19.11 -17.05 8.38
N LEU A 165 -18.28 -16.09 8.00
CA LEU A 165 -17.66 -15.13 8.91
C LEU A 165 -18.71 -14.27 9.62
N ASP A 166 -19.73 -13.81 8.90
CA ASP A 166 -20.83 -13.00 9.47
C ASP A 166 -21.57 -13.73 10.58
N LYS A 167 -21.64 -15.05 10.53
CA LYS A 167 -22.27 -15.87 11.59
C LYS A 167 -21.48 -15.88 12.90
N TYR A 168 -20.18 -15.60 12.82
CA TYR A 168 -19.27 -15.61 13.97
C TYR A 168 -18.86 -14.21 14.42
N THR A 169 -19.31 -13.16 13.74
CA THR A 169 -19.10 -11.78 14.19
C THR A 169 -20.05 -11.54 15.38
N VAL A 170 -19.46 -11.36 16.54
CA VAL A 170 -20.20 -10.98 17.76
C VAL A 170 -20.52 -9.49 17.64
N ASN A 171 -21.82 -9.17 17.56
CA ASN A 171 -22.31 -7.78 17.65
C ASN A 171 -22.14 -7.23 19.06
#